data_ea0b2cd5404c998753d8e8f195cd6eea
#
_entry.id   ea0b2cd5404c998753d8e8f195cd6eea
#
_cell.length_a   1.000
_cell.length_b   1.000
_cell.length_c   1.000
_cell.angle_alpha   90.00
_cell.angle_beta   90.00
_cell.angle_gamma   90.00
#
_symmetry.space_group_name_H-M   'P 1'
#
loop_
_entity.id
_entity.type
_entity.pdbx_description
1 polymer ?
#
loop_
_entity_poly.entity_id
_entity_poly.type
_entity_poly.pdbx_seq_one_letter_code
_entity_poly.pdbx_strand_id
1 'polypeptide(L)'
;MSRGLGDVYKRQAVSFVQKYYGKSYIEAMSMLLGESMEPVYPQAKKQEQTEQKPFAPPVPNANMHRVFAYLLKTRGLDADAVSYFARRKLLYEDAAHHNAVFIGTDEGGCPRHAHLRSTNSFGKAFRLNVESSDPRYSFHHTGTDGSLYAFEAPIDMLSYISMNPHQWQEHSYVACCGTSPIPVMQMLKPETQIVYLC
;
A
#
# COMPACT_ATOMS: atom_id res chain seq x y z
N MET A 1 4.63 22.67 -0.88
CA MET A 1 5.27 22.92 0.44
C MET A 1 5.78 21.58 0.96
N SER A 2 7.09 21.46 1.18
CA SER A 2 7.72 20.30 1.80
C SER A 2 7.21 20.20 3.24
N ARG A 3 6.50 19.14 3.60
CA ARG A 3 6.20 18.80 5.00
C ARG A 3 7.51 18.34 5.62
N GLY A 4 8.18 19.22 6.35
CA GLY A 4 9.48 18.94 6.94
C GLY A 4 9.40 17.83 8.00
N LEU A 5 10.51 17.13 8.19
CA LEU A 5 10.75 16.14 9.25
C LEU A 5 10.25 16.64 10.64
N GLY A 6 10.28 17.95 10.89
CA GLY A 6 9.77 18.55 12.12
C GLY A 6 8.30 18.27 12.46
N ASP A 7 7.42 18.07 11.47
CA ASP A 7 6.00 17.77 11.71
C ASP A 7 5.76 16.33 12.18
N VAL A 8 6.62 15.41 11.78
CA VAL A 8 6.55 13.99 12.20
C VAL A 8 6.95 13.87 13.66
N TYR A 9 8.04 14.53 14.07
CA TYR A 9 8.51 14.50 15.47
C TYR A 9 7.52 15.17 16.42
N LYS A 10 6.90 16.27 16.03
CA LYS A 10 5.87 16.95 16.85
C LYS A 10 4.66 16.03 17.12
N ARG A 11 4.19 15.29 16.10
CA ARG A 11 3.10 14.33 16.28
C ARG A 11 3.48 13.17 17.19
N GLN A 12 4.72 12.67 17.10
CA GLN A 12 5.22 11.59 17.94
C GLN A 12 5.29 12.02 19.40
N ALA A 13 5.79 13.22 19.72
CA ALA A 13 5.85 13.75 21.07
C ALA A 13 4.46 13.89 21.71
N VAL A 14 3.49 14.44 20.98
CA VAL A 14 2.10 14.57 21.46
C VAL A 14 1.48 13.19 21.72
N SER A 15 1.63 12.26 20.77
CA SER A 15 1.11 10.90 20.91
C SER A 15 1.75 10.15 22.08
N PHE A 16 3.05 10.38 22.34
CA PHE A 16 3.74 9.82 23.49
C PHE A 16 3.12 10.33 24.80
N VAL A 17 2.98 11.64 24.95
CA VAL A 17 2.39 12.26 26.17
C VAL A 17 0.96 11.76 26.38
N GLN A 18 0.15 11.68 25.32
CA GLN A 18 -1.21 11.16 25.41
C GLN A 18 -1.25 9.71 25.93
N LYS A 19 -0.42 8.84 25.36
CA LYS A 19 -0.41 7.40 25.70
C LYS A 19 0.24 7.11 27.06
N TYR A 20 1.36 7.78 27.36
CA TYR A 20 2.15 7.49 28.54
C TYR A 20 1.55 8.12 29.80
N TYR A 21 1.04 9.35 29.69
CA TYR A 21 0.47 10.10 30.83
C TYR A 21 -1.06 10.09 30.86
N GLY A 22 -1.73 9.40 29.94
CA GLY A 22 -3.19 9.34 29.86
C GLY A 22 -3.86 10.70 29.60
N LYS A 23 -3.17 11.61 28.91
CA LYS A 23 -3.59 13.00 28.70
C LYS A 23 -4.43 13.14 27.43
N SER A 24 -5.37 14.09 27.43
CA SER A 24 -6.04 14.54 26.21
C SER A 24 -5.05 15.25 25.29
N TYR A 25 -5.43 15.45 24.02
CA TYR A 25 -4.59 16.16 23.06
C TYR A 25 -4.22 17.57 23.53
N ILE A 26 -5.18 18.31 24.11
CA ILE A 26 -5.00 19.68 24.61
C ILE A 26 -4.03 19.70 25.79
N GLU A 27 -4.21 18.81 26.77
CA GLU A 27 -3.31 18.69 27.92
C GLU A 27 -1.90 18.30 27.49
N ALA A 28 -1.76 17.38 26.51
CA ALA A 28 -0.48 17.00 25.97
C ALA A 28 0.23 18.16 25.25
N MET A 29 -0.51 18.97 24.51
CA MET A 29 0.01 20.18 23.87
C MET A 29 0.42 21.24 24.90
N SER A 30 -0.42 21.52 25.91
CA SER A 30 -0.09 22.46 26.99
C SER A 30 1.17 22.03 27.75
N MET A 31 1.30 20.73 28.02
CA MET A 31 2.48 20.18 28.70
C MET A 31 3.77 20.32 27.87
N LEU A 32 3.69 20.14 26.54
CA LEU A 32 4.83 20.26 25.66
C LEU A 32 5.23 21.69 25.31
N LEU A 33 4.28 22.62 25.32
CA LEU A 33 4.51 24.02 24.97
C LEU A 33 4.77 24.89 26.21
N GLY A 34 4.47 24.39 27.40
CA GLY A 34 4.63 25.14 28.65
C GLY A 34 3.62 26.29 28.83
N GLU A 35 2.57 26.31 28.04
CA GLU A 35 1.52 27.34 28.07
C GLU A 35 0.16 26.69 28.38
N SER A 36 -0.65 27.37 29.22
CA SER A 36 -2.05 26.97 29.41
C SER A 36 -2.85 27.43 28.19
N MET A 37 -3.12 26.51 27.28
CA MET A 37 -3.99 26.78 26.14
C MET A 37 -5.45 26.66 26.56
N GLU A 38 -6.22 27.74 26.46
CA GLU A 38 -7.67 27.60 26.42
C GLU A 38 -8.09 26.75 25.21
N PRO A 39 -9.03 25.81 25.39
CA PRO A 39 -9.41 24.91 24.34
C PRO A 39 -10.16 25.65 23.21
N VAL A 40 -9.43 26.15 22.23
CA VAL A 40 -10.02 26.54 20.97
C VAL A 40 -10.32 25.25 20.24
N TYR A 41 -11.54 24.75 20.40
CA TYR A 41 -12.02 23.65 19.58
C TYR A 41 -12.05 24.13 18.12
N PRO A 42 -11.21 23.59 17.21
CA PRO A 42 -11.45 23.82 15.80
C PRO A 42 -12.84 23.25 15.56
N GLN A 43 -13.78 24.11 15.14
CA GLN A 43 -15.06 23.59 14.67
C GLN A 43 -14.71 22.52 13.64
N ALA A 44 -15.10 21.29 13.93
CA ALA A 44 -14.94 20.21 12.98
C ALA A 44 -15.60 20.72 11.70
N LYS A 45 -14.79 21.03 10.68
CA LYS A 45 -15.34 21.26 9.36
C LYS A 45 -16.16 20.01 9.12
N LYS A 46 -17.50 20.16 9.06
CA LYS A 46 -18.36 19.11 8.52
C LYS A 46 -17.66 18.66 7.26
N GLN A 47 -17.09 17.46 7.30
CA GLN A 47 -16.69 16.82 6.07
C GLN A 47 -17.99 16.76 5.28
N GLU A 48 -18.10 17.63 4.27
CA GLU A 48 -19.10 17.44 3.25
C GLU A 48 -18.93 15.98 2.86
N GLN A 49 -19.99 15.20 3.01
CA GLN A 49 -20.06 13.85 2.52
C GLN A 49 -19.97 13.97 1.00
N THR A 50 -18.74 14.10 0.51
CA THR A 50 -18.45 13.91 -0.91
C THR A 50 -18.92 12.49 -1.19
N GLU A 51 -19.93 12.36 -2.03
CA GLU A 51 -20.40 11.07 -2.54
C GLU A 51 -19.15 10.27 -2.91
N GLN A 52 -18.90 9.17 -2.20
CA GLN A 52 -17.73 8.35 -2.48
C GLN A 52 -17.89 7.79 -3.89
N LYS A 53 -17.08 8.26 -4.80
CA LYS A 53 -17.05 7.71 -6.16
C LYS A 53 -16.80 6.20 -6.08
N PRO A 54 -17.52 5.40 -6.87
CA PRO A 54 -17.25 3.97 -6.91
C PRO A 54 -15.80 3.71 -7.34
N PHE A 55 -15.18 2.67 -6.79
CA PHE A 55 -13.85 2.27 -7.20
C PHE A 55 -13.82 1.92 -8.69
N ALA A 56 -12.90 2.54 -9.42
CA ALA A 56 -12.66 2.26 -10.83
C ALA A 56 -11.14 2.11 -11.05
N PRO A 57 -10.67 0.92 -11.46
CA PRO A 57 -9.26 0.73 -11.77
C PRO A 57 -8.88 1.52 -13.03
N PRO A 58 -7.61 1.97 -13.15
CA PRO A 58 -7.13 2.66 -14.34
C PRO A 58 -7.32 1.83 -15.60
N VAL A 59 -7.64 2.50 -16.71
CA VAL A 59 -7.83 1.83 -18.00
C VAL A 59 -6.51 1.18 -18.45
N PRO A 60 -6.50 -0.12 -18.79
CA PRO A 60 -5.30 -0.79 -19.30
C PRO A 60 -4.85 -0.23 -20.64
N ASN A 61 -3.53 -0.09 -20.83
CA ASN A 61 -2.92 0.19 -22.12
C ASN A 61 -2.96 -1.06 -23.03
N ALA A 62 -2.87 -0.85 -24.34
CA ALA A 62 -2.85 -1.94 -25.34
C ALA A 62 -1.64 -2.88 -25.20
N ASN A 63 -0.55 -2.40 -24.59
CA ASN A 63 0.67 -3.18 -24.30
C ASN A 63 1.27 -2.80 -22.94
N MET A 64 2.32 -3.52 -22.55
CA MET A 64 3.01 -3.32 -21.26
C MET A 64 4.51 -3.01 -21.44
N HIS A 65 4.90 -2.45 -22.56
CA HIS A 65 6.32 -2.31 -22.90
C HIS A 65 7.12 -1.50 -21.88
N ARG A 66 6.57 -0.37 -21.38
CA ARG A 66 7.25 0.45 -20.38
C ARG A 66 7.30 -0.22 -19.02
N VAL A 67 6.20 -0.86 -18.62
CA VAL A 67 6.14 -1.58 -17.34
C VAL A 67 7.09 -2.77 -17.35
N PHE A 68 7.14 -3.57 -18.42
CA PHE A 68 8.11 -4.66 -18.54
C PHE A 68 9.55 -4.14 -18.54
N ALA A 69 9.86 -3.09 -19.31
CA ALA A 69 11.19 -2.49 -19.30
C ALA A 69 11.58 -1.99 -17.90
N TYR A 70 10.67 -1.33 -17.20
CA TYR A 70 10.91 -0.86 -15.83
C TYR A 70 11.12 -2.02 -14.86
N LEU A 71 10.23 -3.01 -14.82
CA LEU A 71 10.29 -4.09 -13.86
C LEU A 71 11.49 -5.02 -14.12
N LEU A 72 11.72 -5.41 -15.38
CA LEU A 72 12.78 -6.37 -15.70
C LEU A 72 14.17 -5.72 -15.79
N LYS A 73 14.29 -4.54 -16.45
CA LYS A 73 15.61 -3.92 -16.68
C LYS A 73 16.01 -2.96 -15.57
N THR A 74 15.08 -2.14 -15.06
CA THR A 74 15.41 -1.14 -14.04
C THR A 74 15.35 -1.73 -12.63
N ARG A 75 14.40 -2.63 -12.36
CA ARG A 75 14.21 -3.26 -11.04
C ARG A 75 14.84 -4.65 -10.95
N GLY A 76 15.24 -5.27 -12.06
CA GLY A 76 15.89 -6.58 -12.08
C GLY A 76 14.99 -7.73 -11.67
N LEU A 77 13.66 -7.57 -11.82
CA LEU A 77 12.69 -8.60 -11.41
C LEU A 77 12.70 -9.79 -12.39
N ASP A 78 12.35 -10.94 -11.87
CA ASP A 78 12.20 -12.16 -12.66
C ASP A 78 11.05 -12.06 -13.67
N ALA A 79 11.31 -12.47 -14.91
CA ALA A 79 10.36 -12.36 -16.00
C ALA A 79 9.13 -13.27 -15.84
N ASP A 80 9.31 -14.45 -15.26
CA ASP A 80 8.24 -15.43 -15.07
C ASP A 80 7.30 -14.96 -13.96
N ALA A 81 7.84 -14.43 -12.86
CA ALA A 81 7.07 -13.84 -11.78
C ALA A 81 6.23 -12.64 -12.29
N VAL A 82 6.83 -11.69 -13.01
CA VAL A 82 6.12 -10.54 -13.59
C VAL A 82 5.05 -11.01 -14.57
N SER A 83 5.38 -11.96 -15.46
CA SER A 83 4.44 -12.49 -16.46
C SER A 83 3.28 -13.27 -15.83
N TYR A 84 3.50 -13.90 -14.68
CA TYR A 84 2.46 -14.60 -13.93
C TYR A 84 1.31 -13.64 -13.54
N PHE A 85 1.66 -12.51 -12.92
CA PHE A 85 0.67 -11.50 -12.52
C PHE A 85 0.07 -10.76 -13.72
N ALA A 86 0.87 -10.51 -14.77
CA ALA A 86 0.40 -9.86 -16.00
C ALA A 86 -0.66 -10.71 -16.73
N ARG A 87 -0.41 -12.00 -16.90
CA ARG A 87 -1.37 -12.94 -17.54
C ARG A 87 -2.70 -13.04 -16.79
N ARG A 88 -2.67 -12.82 -15.46
CA ARG A 88 -3.86 -12.79 -14.61
C ARG A 88 -4.54 -11.42 -14.54
N LYS A 89 -4.03 -10.43 -15.28
CA LYS A 89 -4.50 -9.03 -15.25
C LYS A 89 -4.42 -8.38 -13.86
N LEU A 90 -3.57 -8.92 -13.00
CA LEU A 90 -3.27 -8.34 -11.68
C LEU A 90 -2.13 -7.32 -11.75
N LEU A 91 -1.43 -7.28 -12.86
CA LEU A 91 -0.38 -6.30 -13.18
C LEU A 91 -0.55 -5.87 -14.64
N TYR A 92 -0.64 -4.57 -14.87
CA TYR A 92 -0.70 -4.01 -16.22
C TYR A 92 -0.14 -2.58 -16.27
N GLU A 93 -0.06 -2.03 -17.50
CA GLU A 93 0.33 -0.66 -17.77
C GLU A 93 -0.93 0.20 -17.94
N ASP A 94 -1.03 1.38 -17.26
CA ASP A 94 -2.15 2.29 -17.48
C ASP A 94 -2.01 3.03 -18.81
N ALA A 95 -3.16 3.29 -19.48
CA ALA A 95 -3.19 3.96 -20.77
C ALA A 95 -2.84 5.45 -20.71
N ALA A 96 -3.09 6.12 -19.58
CA ALA A 96 -2.97 7.56 -19.47
C ALA A 96 -1.52 8.01 -19.23
N HIS A 97 -0.77 7.30 -18.41
CA HIS A 97 0.55 7.72 -17.94
C HIS A 97 1.62 6.63 -18.02
N HIS A 98 1.26 5.45 -18.48
CA HIS A 98 2.15 4.28 -18.59
C HIS A 98 2.75 3.83 -17.23
N ASN A 99 2.01 4.01 -16.13
CA ASN A 99 2.41 3.52 -14.83
C ASN A 99 2.17 2.02 -14.71
N ALA A 100 2.91 1.37 -13.83
CA ALA A 100 2.58 0.02 -13.39
C ALA A 100 1.39 0.07 -12.44
N VAL A 101 0.34 -0.70 -12.75
CA VAL A 101 -0.88 -0.86 -11.96
C VAL A 101 -0.89 -2.25 -11.34
N PHE A 102 -0.94 -2.31 -10.02
CA PHE A 102 -1.03 -3.55 -9.25
C PHE A 102 -2.45 -3.67 -8.69
N ILE A 103 -3.17 -4.70 -9.09
CA ILE A 103 -4.58 -4.93 -8.75
C ILE A 103 -4.68 -5.90 -7.58
N GLY A 104 -5.48 -5.53 -6.59
CA GLY A 104 -5.96 -6.44 -5.57
C GLY A 104 -7.42 -6.79 -5.82
N THR A 105 -7.77 -8.05 -5.62
CA THR A 105 -9.11 -8.60 -5.88
C THR A 105 -9.74 -9.14 -4.60
N ASP A 106 -11.07 -9.19 -4.57
CA ASP A 106 -11.79 -9.98 -3.57
C ASP A 106 -11.74 -11.49 -3.91
N GLU A 107 -12.37 -12.30 -3.07
CA GLU A 107 -12.42 -13.76 -3.21
C GLU A 107 -13.16 -14.21 -4.49
N GLY A 108 -14.00 -13.35 -5.05
CA GLY A 108 -14.69 -13.56 -6.33
C GLY A 108 -13.85 -13.16 -7.54
N GLY A 109 -12.62 -12.66 -7.35
CA GLY A 109 -11.75 -12.16 -8.41
C GLY A 109 -12.11 -10.76 -8.91
N CYS A 110 -13.06 -10.06 -8.27
CA CYS A 110 -13.41 -8.70 -8.64
C CYS A 110 -12.35 -7.70 -8.14
N PRO A 111 -11.85 -6.78 -8.99
CA PRO A 111 -10.94 -5.73 -8.57
C PRO A 111 -11.55 -4.82 -7.48
N ARG A 112 -10.83 -4.64 -6.37
CA ARG A 112 -11.23 -3.80 -5.23
C ARG A 112 -10.20 -2.77 -4.85
N HIS A 113 -8.96 -2.97 -5.28
CA HIS A 113 -7.84 -2.10 -4.96
C HIS A 113 -6.93 -1.97 -6.16
N ALA A 114 -6.34 -0.80 -6.35
CA ALA A 114 -5.30 -0.58 -7.35
C ALA A 114 -4.20 0.31 -6.78
N HIS A 115 -2.96 -0.15 -6.89
CA HIS A 115 -1.77 0.60 -6.53
C HIS A 115 -0.99 0.98 -7.78
N LEU A 116 -0.67 2.25 -7.91
CA LEU A 116 0.08 2.82 -9.03
C LEU A 116 1.55 3.02 -8.66
N ARG A 117 2.43 2.64 -9.55
CA ARG A 117 3.86 2.94 -9.46
C ARG A 117 4.33 3.61 -10.75
N SER A 118 4.91 4.79 -10.63
CA SER A 118 5.55 5.46 -11.76
C SER A 118 6.67 4.60 -12.34
N THR A 119 6.67 4.46 -13.68
CA THR A 119 7.75 3.81 -14.44
C THR A 119 8.81 4.79 -14.91
N ASN A 120 8.67 6.09 -14.61
CA ASN A 120 9.61 7.11 -15.03
C ASN A 120 10.98 6.91 -14.37
N SER A 121 12.03 6.87 -15.18
CA SER A 121 13.43 6.81 -14.76
C SER A 121 13.99 8.20 -14.44
N PHE A 122 13.34 9.26 -14.93
CA PHE A 122 13.73 10.66 -14.72
C PHE A 122 12.65 11.41 -13.97
N GLY A 123 13.04 12.27 -13.05
CA GLY A 123 12.12 13.07 -12.24
C GLY A 123 11.67 12.39 -10.98
N LYS A 124 10.60 12.91 -10.36
CA LYS A 124 10.08 12.42 -9.08
C LYS A 124 9.22 11.18 -9.30
N ALA A 125 9.73 10.02 -8.92
CA ALA A 125 8.92 8.80 -8.87
C ALA A 125 7.83 8.92 -7.80
N PHE A 126 6.62 8.41 -8.09
CA PHE A 126 5.51 8.38 -7.13
C PHE A 126 4.92 6.98 -6.98
N ARG A 127 4.23 6.80 -5.89
CA ARG A 127 3.35 5.68 -5.60
C ARG A 127 2.03 6.22 -5.07
N LEU A 128 0.91 5.60 -5.46
CA LEU A 128 -0.43 6.08 -5.12
C LEU A 128 -1.42 4.92 -5.10
N ASN A 129 -2.27 4.86 -4.09
CA ASN A 129 -3.47 4.03 -4.15
C ASN A 129 -4.57 4.80 -4.87
N VAL A 130 -5.27 4.15 -5.79
CA VAL A 130 -6.38 4.75 -6.54
C VAL A 130 -7.51 5.10 -5.56
N GLU A 131 -8.19 6.21 -5.82
CA GLU A 131 -9.33 6.68 -5.03
C GLU A 131 -10.38 5.56 -4.87
N SER A 132 -10.98 5.45 -3.70
CA SER A 132 -11.96 4.43 -3.34
C SER A 132 -11.45 2.97 -3.38
N SER A 133 -10.14 2.76 -3.43
CA SER A 133 -9.56 1.43 -3.23
C SER A 133 -9.87 0.90 -1.83
N ASP A 134 -10.32 -0.35 -1.75
CA ASP A 134 -10.52 -1.04 -0.46
C ASP A 134 -9.19 -1.62 0.03
N PRO A 135 -8.62 -1.13 1.13
CA PRO A 135 -7.32 -1.58 1.61
C PRO A 135 -7.29 -3.06 2.04
N ARG A 136 -8.43 -3.68 2.30
CA ARG A 136 -8.51 -5.11 2.63
C ARG A 136 -7.97 -5.99 1.50
N TYR A 137 -8.24 -5.59 0.27
CA TYR A 137 -7.94 -6.35 -0.94
C TYR A 137 -6.73 -5.79 -1.69
N SER A 138 -5.62 -5.62 -0.99
CA SER A 138 -4.38 -5.14 -1.61
C SER A 138 -3.78 -6.16 -2.58
N PHE A 139 -2.74 -5.78 -3.34
CA PHE A 139 -2.07 -6.69 -4.28
C PHE A 139 -1.54 -7.93 -3.55
N HIS A 140 -1.95 -9.12 -3.97
CA HIS A 140 -1.64 -10.36 -3.27
C HIS A 140 -1.58 -11.58 -4.19
N HIS A 141 -1.06 -12.68 -3.64
CA HIS A 141 -1.14 -14.04 -4.15
C HIS A 141 -1.52 -14.99 -3.01
N THR A 142 -2.41 -15.92 -3.26
CA THR A 142 -2.80 -16.94 -2.30
C THR A 142 -2.17 -18.27 -2.66
N GLY A 143 -1.35 -18.80 -1.79
CA GLY A 143 -0.76 -20.13 -1.84
C GLY A 143 -1.50 -21.14 -0.96
N THR A 144 -0.88 -22.31 -0.76
CA THR A 144 -1.51 -23.47 -0.12
C THR A 144 -0.74 -24.03 1.09
N ASP A 145 0.49 -23.55 1.35
CA ASP A 145 1.38 -24.14 2.37
C ASP A 145 1.21 -23.56 3.78
N GLY A 146 0.27 -22.65 3.98
CA GLY A 146 0.00 -22.02 5.29
C GLY A 146 0.98 -20.91 5.67
N SER A 147 1.90 -20.50 4.80
CA SER A 147 2.78 -19.36 5.02
C SER A 147 2.22 -18.09 4.38
N LEU A 148 2.39 -16.93 5.05
CA LEU A 148 2.04 -15.62 4.54
C LEU A 148 3.21 -14.66 4.66
N TYR A 149 3.67 -14.12 3.54
CA TYR A 149 4.73 -13.10 3.46
C TYR A 149 4.11 -11.72 3.22
N ALA A 150 4.38 -10.77 4.11
CA ALA A 150 3.83 -9.42 4.06
C ALA A 150 4.90 -8.38 3.75
N PHE A 151 4.62 -7.50 2.78
CA PHE A 151 5.53 -6.46 2.27
C PHE A 151 4.87 -5.08 2.31
N GLU A 152 5.68 -4.01 2.38
CA GLU A 152 5.14 -2.65 2.28
C GLU A 152 4.62 -2.34 0.87
N ALA A 153 5.32 -2.79 -0.18
CA ALA A 153 4.98 -2.44 -1.56
C ALA A 153 5.02 -3.65 -2.52
N PRO A 154 4.23 -3.62 -3.63
CA PRO A 154 4.21 -4.68 -4.64
C PRO A 154 5.58 -5.01 -5.25
N ILE A 155 6.44 -4.00 -5.43
CA ILE A 155 7.78 -4.22 -5.99
C ILE A 155 8.66 -5.01 -5.02
N ASP A 156 8.55 -4.76 -3.72
CA ASP A 156 9.32 -5.49 -2.70
C ASP A 156 8.87 -6.96 -2.65
N MET A 157 7.56 -7.21 -2.72
CA MET A 157 7.00 -8.55 -2.88
C MET A 157 7.53 -9.26 -4.12
N LEU A 158 7.49 -8.62 -5.29
CA LEU A 158 8.01 -9.20 -6.53
C LEU A 158 9.53 -9.39 -6.50
N SER A 159 10.27 -8.52 -5.82
CA SER A 159 11.72 -8.67 -5.62
C SER A 159 12.03 -9.91 -4.80
N TYR A 160 11.29 -10.13 -3.70
CA TYR A 160 11.44 -11.32 -2.88
C TYR A 160 11.15 -12.60 -3.66
N ILE A 161 10.03 -12.63 -4.42
CA ILE A 161 9.68 -13.77 -5.29
C ILE A 161 10.78 -14.02 -6.33
N SER A 162 11.33 -12.96 -6.93
CA SER A 162 12.42 -13.06 -7.92
C SER A 162 13.70 -13.65 -7.33
N MET A 163 14.01 -13.35 -6.08
CA MET A 163 15.16 -13.91 -5.36
C MET A 163 14.91 -15.34 -4.84
N ASN A 164 13.65 -15.74 -4.68
CA ASN A 164 13.24 -17.04 -4.16
C ASN A 164 12.25 -17.71 -5.15
N PRO A 165 12.68 -18.07 -6.37
CA PRO A 165 11.77 -18.51 -7.41
C PRO A 165 11.26 -19.94 -7.23
N HIS A 166 11.90 -20.72 -6.36
CA HIS A 166 11.53 -22.13 -6.16
C HIS A 166 10.22 -22.22 -5.40
N GLN A 167 9.21 -22.87 -6.02
CA GLN A 167 7.88 -23.16 -5.43
C GLN A 167 7.15 -21.93 -4.84
N TRP A 168 7.50 -20.71 -5.27
CA TRP A 168 6.93 -19.51 -4.69
C TRP A 168 5.40 -19.46 -4.76
N GLN A 169 4.77 -20.10 -5.74
CA GLN A 169 3.31 -20.13 -5.87
C GLN A 169 2.60 -20.92 -4.76
N GLU A 170 3.34 -21.74 -4.00
CA GLU A 170 2.80 -22.48 -2.86
C GLU A 170 2.61 -21.58 -1.63
N HIS A 171 3.36 -20.48 -1.55
CA HIS A 171 3.30 -19.50 -0.46
C HIS A 171 2.27 -18.40 -0.73
N SER A 172 1.70 -17.84 0.33
CA SER A 172 0.85 -16.65 0.22
C SER A 172 1.68 -15.38 0.39
N TYR A 173 1.34 -14.34 -0.38
CA TYR A 173 2.01 -13.05 -0.37
C TYR A 173 1.03 -11.91 -0.38
N VAL A 174 1.33 -10.84 0.37
CA VAL A 174 0.54 -9.60 0.34
C VAL A 174 1.46 -8.37 0.37
N ALA A 175 1.17 -7.41 -0.49
CA ALA A 175 1.76 -6.09 -0.43
C ALA A 175 0.74 -5.11 0.16
N CYS A 176 1.04 -4.53 1.32
CA CYS A 176 0.12 -3.64 2.04
C CYS A 176 -0.16 -2.33 1.29
N CYS A 177 0.67 -1.97 0.29
CA CYS A 177 0.61 -0.71 -0.44
C CYS A 177 0.62 0.53 0.49
N GLY A 178 1.30 0.38 1.63
CA GLY A 178 1.44 1.33 2.73
C GLY A 178 1.81 0.61 4.02
N THR A 179 1.57 1.26 5.16
CA THR A 179 1.94 0.75 6.50
C THR A 179 0.76 0.17 7.29
N SER A 180 -0.42 0.04 6.67
CA SER A 180 -1.61 -0.50 7.33
C SER A 180 -1.55 -2.03 7.42
N PRO A 181 -1.86 -2.66 8.56
CA PRO A 181 -1.91 -4.11 8.69
C PRO A 181 -3.20 -4.73 8.11
N ILE A 182 -4.16 -3.92 7.67
CA ILE A 182 -5.48 -4.39 7.21
C ILE A 182 -5.37 -5.47 6.13
N PRO A 183 -4.52 -5.35 5.09
CA PRO A 183 -4.41 -6.39 4.06
C PRO A 183 -3.88 -7.71 4.61
N VAL A 184 -2.95 -7.66 5.56
CA VAL A 184 -2.42 -8.86 6.22
C VAL A 184 -3.54 -9.55 7.00
N MET A 185 -4.29 -8.80 7.79
CA MET A 185 -5.41 -9.33 8.59
C MET A 185 -6.49 -9.98 7.72
N GLN A 186 -6.76 -9.41 6.53
CA GLN A 186 -7.72 -9.99 5.57
C GLN A 186 -7.25 -11.33 5.01
N MET A 187 -5.94 -11.50 4.83
CA MET A 187 -5.36 -12.72 4.27
C MET A 187 -5.13 -13.83 5.30
N LEU A 188 -5.28 -13.55 6.60
CA LEU A 188 -5.18 -14.59 7.63
C LEU A 188 -6.35 -15.56 7.49
N LYS A 189 -6.02 -16.83 7.41
CA LYS A 189 -6.96 -17.96 7.36
C LYS A 189 -6.70 -18.89 8.53
N PRO A 190 -7.67 -19.76 8.89
CA PRO A 190 -7.45 -20.77 9.92
C PRO A 190 -6.23 -21.66 9.66
N GLU A 191 -5.90 -21.89 8.39
CA GLU A 191 -4.76 -22.69 7.94
C GLU A 191 -3.43 -21.94 7.98
N THR A 192 -3.43 -20.61 8.20
CA THR A 192 -2.21 -19.83 8.28
C THR A 192 -1.41 -20.20 9.53
N GLN A 193 -0.23 -20.77 9.33
CA GLN A 193 0.65 -21.24 10.40
C GLN A 193 1.69 -20.20 10.79
N ILE A 194 2.19 -19.43 9.82
CA ILE A 194 3.27 -18.47 10.03
C ILE A 194 3.10 -17.23 9.15
N VAL A 195 3.41 -16.07 9.72
CA VAL A 195 3.44 -14.79 9.01
C VAL A 195 4.85 -14.22 9.07
N TYR A 196 5.43 -13.94 7.91
CA TYR A 196 6.72 -13.26 7.77
C TYR A 196 6.47 -11.78 7.43
N LEU A 197 7.01 -10.87 8.23
CA LEU A 197 7.03 -9.43 7.95
C LEU A 197 8.37 -9.10 7.30
N CYS A 198 8.36 -8.64 6.04
CA CYS A 198 9.53 -8.44 5.19
C CYS A 198 9.75 -6.95 4.85
#